data_3f40ecb8c594fd61fd0ac50a673065c8
#
_entry.id   3f40ecb8c594fd61fd0ac50a673065c8
#
_cell.length_a   1.000
_cell.length_b   1.000
_cell.length_c   1.000
_cell.angle_alpha   90.00
_cell.angle_beta   90.00
_cell.angle_gamma   90.00
#
_symmetry.space_group_name_H-M   'P 1'
#
loop_
_entity.id
_entity.type
_entity.pdbx_description
1 polymer ?
#
loop_
_entity_poly.entity_id
_entity_poly.type
_entity_poly.pdbx_seq_one_letter_code
_entity_poly.pdbx_strand_id
1 'polypeptide(L)'
;RGNKDIKEEDLRKGLKSEDDLPTVDDARLLRASLEIGIISDVGFARLDHIRYMRNHASAAHPSQNDLTGLELADFLQLCILEVINTPTDTVTADTGRLLANIKRERLDPAAVDAAAAFFNQLPPDRADTLANGLFGLYTAPDRTPITADNVRLLWPRLWPFVRDAARSSYGLRHARAVASAETAFATAARELIDLVNGTAYLTREVRAVDMSEALDLLIAAHEGFNNFYNEPTPARRVLALAGEKGDVPDPVRERYIRVVVECFLGNGYGVSGGAEGSYEKMLARLSSSDAGVALRLFIEPVYSSLLATPVGRNQWARLLDILEPKLTSTTDRSLMAAIRQFTGTPDELRLDSAVKRLATVQA
;
A
#
# COMPACT_ATOMS: atom_id res chain seq x y z
N ARG A 1 18.55 21.17 7.74
CA ARG A 1 18.21 19.83 7.21
C ARG A 1 17.26 19.82 6.01
N GLY A 2 16.59 20.92 5.69
CA GLY A 2 16.00 21.16 4.38
C GLY A 2 17.00 21.43 3.28
N ASN A 3 18.29 21.26 3.57
CA ASN A 3 19.35 21.64 2.63
C ASN A 3 19.41 20.80 1.34
N LYS A 4 18.72 19.66 1.26
CA LYS A 4 18.59 18.90 0.01
C LYS A 4 17.72 19.60 -1.04
N ASP A 5 16.79 20.43 -0.59
CA ASP A 5 15.89 21.20 -1.44
C ASP A 5 16.57 22.49 -1.94
N ILE A 6 17.67 22.89 -1.32
CA ILE A 6 18.50 24.00 -1.76
C ILE A 6 19.23 23.58 -3.05
N LYS A 7 18.95 24.27 -4.16
CA LYS A 7 19.51 23.97 -5.48
C LYS A 7 20.98 24.31 -5.60
N GLU A 8 21.42 25.35 -4.89
CA GLU A 8 22.82 25.77 -4.89
C GLU A 8 23.68 24.83 -4.06
N GLU A 9 24.54 24.07 -4.74
CA GLU A 9 25.31 22.98 -4.14
C GLU A 9 26.35 23.48 -3.11
N ASP A 10 27.00 24.59 -3.37
CA ASP A 10 28.00 25.17 -2.45
C ASP A 10 27.34 25.65 -1.15
N LEU A 11 26.18 26.28 -1.24
CA LEU A 11 25.41 26.68 -0.06
C LEU A 11 24.93 25.47 0.72
N ARG A 12 24.43 24.46 0.01
CA ARG A 12 23.97 23.21 0.62
C ARG A 12 25.07 22.47 1.37
N LYS A 13 26.30 22.48 0.86
CA LYS A 13 27.46 21.85 1.48
C LYS A 13 28.04 22.70 2.62
N GLY A 14 27.94 24.03 2.52
CA GLY A 14 28.46 24.98 3.49
C GLY A 14 27.65 25.05 4.80
N LEU A 15 26.33 24.93 4.72
CA LEU A 15 25.46 25.04 5.88
C LEU A 15 25.40 23.73 6.68
N LYS A 16 26.19 23.62 7.73
CA LYS A 16 26.25 22.48 8.66
C LYS A 16 25.53 22.72 9.98
N SER A 17 25.53 23.97 10.46
CA SER A 17 24.92 24.43 11.71
C SER A 17 24.25 25.78 11.50
N GLU A 18 23.54 26.28 12.53
CA GLU A 18 22.97 27.64 12.53
C GLU A 18 24.07 28.72 12.60
N ASP A 19 25.22 28.40 13.15
CA ASP A 19 26.36 29.31 13.22
C ASP A 19 26.95 29.65 11.85
N ASP A 20 26.65 28.88 10.83
CA ASP A 20 27.08 29.11 9.45
C ASP A 20 26.18 30.12 8.73
N LEU A 21 24.94 30.38 9.21
CA LEU A 21 23.98 31.29 8.58
C LEU A 21 24.49 32.73 8.41
N PRO A 22 25.19 33.35 9.39
CA PRO A 22 25.74 34.68 9.22
C PRO A 22 26.77 34.84 8.11
N THR A 23 27.34 33.75 7.63
CA THR A 23 28.31 33.73 6.53
C THR A 23 27.67 33.77 5.14
N VAL A 24 26.36 33.59 5.06
CA VAL A 24 25.60 33.55 3.80
C VAL A 24 25.05 34.94 3.53
N ASP A 25 25.21 35.41 2.28
CA ASP A 25 24.60 36.70 1.87
C ASP A 25 23.07 36.62 1.84
N ASP A 26 22.42 37.77 2.05
CA ASP A 26 20.96 37.86 2.18
C ASP A 26 20.21 37.36 0.95
N ALA A 27 20.75 37.55 -0.27
CA ALA A 27 20.06 37.09 -1.47
C ALA A 27 20.02 35.56 -1.56
N ARG A 28 21.13 34.92 -1.21
CA ARG A 28 21.22 33.48 -1.19
C ARG A 28 20.39 32.90 -0.04
N LEU A 29 20.36 33.57 1.11
CA LEU A 29 19.54 33.19 2.25
C LEU A 29 18.05 33.22 1.93
N LEU A 30 17.58 34.32 1.30
CA LEU A 30 16.18 34.47 0.87
C LEU A 30 15.81 33.40 -0.16
N ARG A 31 16.66 33.14 -1.14
CA ARG A 31 16.41 32.13 -2.16
C ARG A 31 16.35 30.72 -1.56
N ALA A 32 17.27 30.40 -0.68
CA ALA A 32 17.26 29.12 0.03
C ALA A 32 16.01 28.96 0.91
N SER A 33 15.57 30.04 1.57
CA SER A 33 14.33 30.05 2.39
C SER A 33 13.08 29.77 1.55
N LEU A 34 13.02 30.29 0.31
CA LEU A 34 11.97 29.97 -0.64
C LEU A 34 12.05 28.49 -1.07
N GLU A 35 13.24 28.01 -1.46
CA GLU A 35 13.44 26.64 -1.94
C GLU A 35 13.08 25.58 -0.90
N ILE A 36 13.28 25.88 0.40
CA ILE A 36 12.90 24.97 1.50
C ILE A 36 11.49 25.24 2.04
N GLY A 37 10.75 26.18 1.44
CA GLY A 37 9.35 26.48 1.79
C GLY A 37 9.14 27.23 3.11
N ILE A 38 10.17 27.91 3.64
CA ILE A 38 10.03 28.78 4.83
C ILE A 38 9.23 30.05 4.49
N ILE A 39 9.43 30.57 3.28
CA ILE A 39 8.70 31.73 2.77
C ILE A 39 7.98 31.36 1.47
N SER A 40 6.87 32.04 1.18
CA SER A 40 6.13 31.88 -0.08
C SER A 40 6.79 32.65 -1.24
N ASP A 41 6.38 32.37 -2.49
CA ASP A 41 6.82 33.15 -3.66
C ASP A 41 6.52 34.66 -3.50
N VAL A 42 5.34 34.99 -2.93
CA VAL A 42 4.96 36.39 -2.64
C VAL A 42 5.83 36.98 -1.54
N GLY A 43 6.08 36.21 -0.48
CA GLY A 43 6.98 36.60 0.60
C GLY A 43 8.40 36.83 0.10
N PHE A 44 8.92 35.95 -0.77
CA PHE A 44 10.22 36.13 -1.39
C PHE A 44 10.31 37.44 -2.21
N ALA A 45 9.32 37.70 -3.05
CA ALA A 45 9.31 38.92 -3.87
C ALA A 45 9.30 40.22 -3.02
N ARG A 46 8.52 40.23 -1.92
CA ARG A 46 8.43 41.34 -0.96
C ARG A 46 9.75 41.54 -0.21
N LEU A 47 10.31 40.46 0.35
CA LEU A 47 11.58 40.55 1.08
C LEU A 47 12.78 40.87 0.19
N ASP A 48 12.81 40.38 -1.06
CA ASP A 48 13.85 40.71 -2.02
C ASP A 48 13.75 42.18 -2.42
N HIS A 49 12.55 42.75 -2.56
CA HIS A 49 12.35 44.19 -2.77
C HIS A 49 12.89 45.02 -1.59
N ILE A 50 12.58 44.61 -0.33
CA ILE A 50 13.11 45.28 0.87
C ILE A 50 14.64 45.23 0.87
N ARG A 51 15.25 44.07 0.57
CA ARG A 51 16.69 43.91 0.46
C ARG A 51 17.29 44.84 -0.62
N TYR A 52 16.65 44.93 -1.80
CA TYR A 52 17.05 45.82 -2.87
C TYR A 52 17.03 47.28 -2.40
N MET A 53 15.91 47.74 -1.81
CA MET A 53 15.75 49.12 -1.34
C MET A 53 16.76 49.46 -0.24
N ARG A 54 16.96 48.56 0.74
CA ARG A 54 17.99 48.73 1.79
C ARG A 54 19.37 48.94 1.19
N ASN A 55 19.72 48.22 0.17
CA ASN A 55 21.05 48.30 -0.45
C ASN A 55 21.25 49.53 -1.34
N HIS A 56 20.18 50.08 -1.91
CA HIS A 56 20.26 51.17 -2.92
C HIS A 56 19.74 52.52 -2.40
N ALA A 57 18.81 52.50 -1.43
CA ALA A 57 18.25 53.72 -0.85
C ALA A 57 18.85 54.05 0.56
N SER A 58 20.00 53.46 0.91
CA SER A 58 20.67 53.78 2.15
C SER A 58 21.52 55.06 2.05
N ALA A 59 21.75 55.70 3.19
CA ALA A 59 22.61 56.92 3.29
C ALA A 59 24.06 56.73 2.75
N ALA A 60 24.47 55.51 2.40
CA ALA A 60 25.71 55.18 1.79
C ALA A 60 25.77 55.53 0.26
N HIS A 61 24.60 55.84 -0.35
CA HIS A 61 24.48 56.15 -1.77
C HIS A 61 23.79 57.54 -1.92
N PRO A 62 24.51 58.63 -1.79
CA PRO A 62 23.98 60.00 -1.71
C PRO A 62 23.29 60.51 -3.00
N SER A 63 23.19 59.74 -4.04
CA SER A 63 22.54 60.13 -5.31
C SER A 63 21.14 59.51 -5.50
N GLN A 64 20.59 58.82 -4.50
CA GLN A 64 19.27 58.21 -4.56
C GLN A 64 18.33 58.78 -3.49
N ASN A 65 17.02 58.70 -3.71
CA ASN A 65 16.01 59.21 -2.76
C ASN A 65 16.08 58.44 -1.43
N ASP A 66 16.04 59.19 -0.33
CA ASP A 66 15.96 58.64 1.01
C ASP A 66 14.63 57.91 1.22
N LEU A 67 14.68 56.82 1.96
CA LEU A 67 13.46 56.14 2.43
C LEU A 67 12.63 57.04 3.36
N THR A 68 11.37 57.14 3.08
CA THR A 68 10.43 57.83 3.97
C THR A 68 10.14 57.01 5.19
N GLY A 69 9.72 57.66 6.29
CA GLY A 69 9.31 56.97 7.50
C GLY A 69 8.16 55.95 7.29
N LEU A 70 7.26 56.23 6.32
CA LEU A 70 6.18 55.34 5.95
C LEU A 70 6.68 54.09 5.23
N GLU A 71 7.59 54.24 4.30
CA GLU A 71 8.21 53.12 3.59
C GLU A 71 9.00 52.21 4.57
N LEU A 72 9.71 52.79 5.52
CA LEU A 72 10.39 52.06 6.56
C LEU A 72 9.40 51.28 7.48
N ALA A 73 8.29 51.91 7.85
CA ALA A 73 7.24 51.28 8.63
C ALA A 73 6.60 50.08 7.85
N ASP A 74 6.33 50.28 6.55
CA ASP A 74 5.80 49.21 5.68
C ASP A 74 6.79 48.05 5.55
N PHE A 75 8.08 48.32 5.36
CA PHE A 75 9.12 47.31 5.29
C PHE A 75 9.22 46.51 6.61
N LEU A 76 9.14 47.15 7.77
CA LEU A 76 9.15 46.48 9.04
C LEU A 76 7.90 45.61 9.20
N GLN A 77 6.74 46.12 8.81
CA GLN A 77 5.48 45.38 8.86
C GLN A 77 5.55 44.14 7.95
N LEU A 78 6.10 44.24 6.73
CA LEU A 78 6.28 43.13 5.81
C LEU A 78 7.26 42.10 6.39
N CYS A 79 8.36 42.50 6.99
CA CYS A 79 9.28 41.61 7.68
C CYS A 79 8.60 40.83 8.82
N ILE A 80 7.77 41.52 9.60
CA ILE A 80 6.99 40.90 10.68
C ILE A 80 6.01 39.87 10.11
N LEU A 81 5.27 40.24 9.07
CA LEU A 81 4.27 39.37 8.45
C LEU A 81 4.87 38.16 7.77
N GLU A 82 5.92 38.35 6.97
CA GLU A 82 6.46 37.30 6.09
C GLU A 82 7.52 36.42 6.77
N VAL A 83 8.13 36.88 7.89
CA VAL A 83 9.18 36.15 8.61
C VAL A 83 8.76 35.80 10.02
N ILE A 84 8.38 36.81 10.84
CA ILE A 84 8.15 36.61 12.27
C ILE A 84 6.80 35.93 12.53
N ASN A 85 5.75 36.40 11.86
CA ASN A 85 4.39 35.86 12.01
C ASN A 85 4.09 34.68 11.06
N THR A 86 4.96 34.38 10.11
CA THR A 86 4.84 33.17 9.34
C THR A 86 5.04 32.00 10.30
N PRO A 87 4.02 31.17 10.53
CA PRO A 87 4.21 30.03 11.40
C PRO A 87 5.36 29.20 10.79
N THR A 88 6.46 29.12 11.52
CA THR A 88 7.49 28.11 11.21
C THR A 88 6.72 26.81 11.02
N ASP A 89 6.85 26.18 9.86
CA ASP A 89 6.21 24.90 9.64
C ASP A 89 6.77 23.92 10.68
N THR A 90 6.14 23.92 11.85
CA THR A 90 6.49 23.07 12.98
C THR A 90 6.49 21.61 12.54
N VAL A 91 5.61 21.27 11.58
CA VAL A 91 5.50 19.95 10.96
C VAL A 91 6.79 19.58 10.26
N THR A 92 7.39 20.48 9.47
CA THR A 92 8.68 20.20 8.78
C THR A 92 9.82 20.07 9.80
N ALA A 93 9.87 20.94 10.82
CA ALA A 93 10.88 20.86 11.87
C ALA A 93 10.75 19.59 12.71
N ASP A 94 9.54 19.20 13.08
CA ASP A 94 9.26 18.00 13.87
C ASP A 94 9.51 16.73 13.06
N THR A 95 9.15 16.71 11.78
CA THR A 95 9.51 15.63 10.85
C THR A 95 11.03 15.45 10.74
N GLY A 96 11.75 16.56 10.61
CA GLY A 96 13.21 16.56 10.57
C GLY A 96 13.86 16.02 11.84
N ARG A 97 13.33 16.42 13.00
CA ARG A 97 13.80 15.91 14.32
C ARG A 97 13.51 14.42 14.47
N LEU A 98 12.31 13.98 14.12
CA LEU A 98 11.93 12.57 14.18
C LEU A 98 12.87 11.70 13.33
N LEU A 99 13.08 12.07 12.07
CA LEU A 99 13.97 11.34 11.15
C LEU A 99 15.44 11.31 11.66
N ALA A 100 15.84 12.34 12.42
CA ALA A 100 17.17 12.37 13.03
C ALA A 100 17.30 11.44 14.22
N ASN A 101 16.30 11.41 15.08
CA ASN A 101 16.28 10.61 16.28
C ASN A 101 16.19 9.11 15.95
N ILE A 102 15.38 8.75 14.93
CA ILE A 102 15.26 7.37 14.42
C ILE A 102 16.63 6.74 14.11
N LYS A 103 17.61 7.52 13.69
CA LYS A 103 18.95 7.03 13.35
C LYS A 103 19.89 6.85 14.54
N ARG A 104 19.61 7.55 15.65
CA ARG A 104 20.57 7.70 16.75
C ARG A 104 20.24 6.83 17.95
N GLU A 105 18.97 6.77 18.32
CA GLU A 105 18.53 6.19 19.57
C GLU A 105 17.34 5.25 19.33
N ARG A 106 17.27 4.18 20.12
CA ARG A 106 16.11 3.30 20.12
C ARG A 106 14.93 4.07 20.74
N LEU A 107 13.81 4.12 20.01
CA LEU A 107 12.60 4.76 20.50
C LEU A 107 11.99 3.93 21.63
N ASP A 108 11.69 4.58 22.72
CA ASP A 108 10.91 4.01 23.79
C ASP A 108 9.40 4.07 23.45
N PRO A 109 8.52 3.38 24.19
CA PRO A 109 7.09 3.39 23.94
C PRO A 109 6.47 4.79 23.96
N ALA A 110 6.92 5.68 24.84
CA ALA A 110 6.41 7.05 24.94
C ALA A 110 6.77 7.87 23.70
N ALA A 111 7.98 7.72 23.18
CA ALA A 111 8.40 8.36 21.93
C ALA A 111 7.61 7.83 20.71
N VAL A 112 7.30 6.53 20.68
CA VAL A 112 6.46 5.94 19.63
C VAL A 112 5.04 6.49 19.69
N ASP A 113 4.46 6.62 20.88
CA ASP A 113 3.10 7.16 21.05
C ASP A 113 3.05 8.67 20.73
N ALA A 114 4.07 9.42 21.09
CA ALA A 114 4.21 10.82 20.70
C ALA A 114 4.32 10.98 19.17
N ALA A 115 5.09 10.12 18.51
CA ALA A 115 5.18 10.10 17.04
C ALA A 115 3.83 9.73 16.40
N ALA A 116 3.09 8.77 16.95
CA ALA A 116 1.76 8.40 16.46
C ALA A 116 0.76 9.55 16.60
N ALA A 117 0.79 10.27 17.73
CA ALA A 117 -0.03 11.47 17.93
C ALA A 117 0.30 12.58 16.91
N PHE A 118 1.58 12.74 16.59
CA PHE A 118 2.03 13.67 15.55
C PHE A 118 1.53 13.24 14.16
N PHE A 119 1.55 11.94 13.82
CA PHE A 119 1.08 11.43 12.53
C PHE A 119 -0.40 11.77 12.27
N ASN A 120 -1.24 11.75 13.31
CA ASN A 120 -2.66 12.14 13.23
C ASN A 120 -2.88 13.59 12.78
N GLN A 121 -1.88 14.46 12.95
CA GLN A 121 -1.94 15.88 12.63
C GLN A 121 -1.31 16.22 11.27
N LEU A 122 -0.68 15.24 10.62
CA LEU A 122 -0.01 15.45 9.35
C LEU A 122 -1.00 15.68 8.21
N PRO A 123 -0.81 16.72 7.38
CA PRO A 123 -1.44 16.78 6.07
C PRO A 123 -1.03 15.55 5.22
N PRO A 124 -1.91 15.06 4.32
CA PRO A 124 -1.66 13.84 3.56
C PRO A 124 -0.37 13.84 2.73
N ASP A 125 0.01 14.98 2.16
CA ASP A 125 1.26 15.14 1.41
C ASP A 125 2.49 15.06 2.31
N ARG A 126 2.39 15.54 3.55
CA ARG A 126 3.46 15.44 4.54
C ARG A 126 3.59 14.01 5.10
N ALA A 127 2.46 13.32 5.29
CA ALA A 127 2.47 11.90 5.63
C ALA A 127 3.16 11.07 4.56
N ASP A 128 2.87 11.30 3.28
CA ASP A 128 3.54 10.64 2.16
C ASP A 128 5.06 10.94 2.13
N THR A 129 5.45 12.20 2.38
CA THR A 129 6.86 12.61 2.43
C THR A 129 7.61 11.91 3.57
N LEU A 130 7.01 11.87 4.76
CA LEU A 130 7.57 11.16 5.92
C LEU A 130 7.68 9.67 5.66
N ALA A 131 6.63 9.05 5.09
CA ALA A 131 6.64 7.65 4.73
C ALA A 131 7.74 7.33 3.69
N ASN A 132 7.94 8.18 2.69
CA ASN A 132 9.07 8.05 1.76
C ASN A 132 10.42 8.12 2.47
N GLY A 133 10.55 9.00 3.45
CA GLY A 133 11.75 9.10 4.29
C GLY A 133 12.01 7.82 5.09
N LEU A 134 10.98 7.30 5.79
CA LEU A 134 11.09 6.04 6.55
C LEU A 134 11.39 4.85 5.65
N PHE A 135 10.69 4.75 4.51
CA PHE A 135 10.94 3.70 3.53
C PHE A 135 12.38 3.75 3.02
N GLY A 136 12.88 4.96 2.66
CA GLY A 136 14.26 5.14 2.22
C GLY A 136 15.29 4.78 3.30
N LEU A 137 15.03 5.13 4.57
CA LEU A 137 15.90 4.75 5.69
C LEU A 137 15.94 3.23 5.90
N TYR A 138 14.80 2.57 5.75
CA TYR A 138 14.71 1.13 5.94
C TYR A 138 15.36 0.33 4.80
N THR A 139 15.23 0.80 3.57
CA THR A 139 15.79 0.13 2.39
C THR A 139 17.24 0.52 2.10
N ALA A 140 17.82 1.47 2.85
CA ALA A 140 19.20 1.90 2.67
C ALA A 140 20.19 0.76 2.96
N PRO A 141 21.24 0.59 2.13
CA PRO A 141 22.20 -0.50 2.31
C PRO A 141 23.02 -0.37 3.59
N ASP A 142 23.18 0.86 4.11
CA ASP A 142 23.92 1.20 5.33
C ASP A 142 23.02 1.34 6.57
N ARG A 143 21.76 0.84 6.49
CA ARG A 143 20.83 0.93 7.63
C ARG A 143 21.40 0.24 8.88
N THR A 144 21.31 0.92 10.01
CA THR A 144 21.68 0.33 11.30
C THR A 144 20.53 -0.51 11.87
N PRO A 145 20.80 -1.48 12.76
CA PRO A 145 19.73 -2.21 13.48
C PRO A 145 18.78 -1.27 14.23
N ILE A 146 19.30 -0.21 14.84
CA ILE A 146 18.48 0.81 15.55
C ILE A 146 17.51 1.47 14.59
N THR A 147 17.97 1.89 13.41
CA THR A 147 17.12 2.49 12.37
C THR A 147 16.03 1.51 11.94
N ALA A 148 16.39 0.24 11.71
CA ALA A 148 15.45 -0.78 11.30
C ALA A 148 14.35 -1.03 12.34
N ASP A 149 14.74 -1.19 13.62
CA ASP A 149 13.80 -1.41 14.72
C ASP A 149 12.84 -0.23 14.86
N ASN A 150 13.36 1.01 14.86
CA ASN A 150 12.54 2.21 14.97
C ASN A 150 11.56 2.38 13.82
N VAL A 151 12.00 2.12 12.59
CA VAL A 151 11.09 2.18 11.42
C VAL A 151 10.00 1.12 11.51
N ARG A 152 10.31 -0.11 11.93
CA ARG A 152 9.29 -1.16 12.14
C ARG A 152 8.24 -0.76 13.17
N LEU A 153 8.60 -0.02 14.22
CA LEU A 153 7.65 0.48 15.21
C LEU A 153 6.74 1.60 14.67
N LEU A 154 7.32 2.51 13.88
CA LEU A 154 6.62 3.69 13.38
C LEU A 154 5.82 3.44 12.10
N TRP A 155 6.28 2.53 11.24
CA TRP A 155 5.69 2.28 9.92
C TRP A 155 4.20 1.91 9.99
N PRO A 156 3.75 0.96 10.85
CA PRO A 156 2.33 0.62 10.97
C PRO A 156 1.49 1.78 11.53
N ARG A 157 2.08 2.67 12.32
CA ARG A 157 1.39 3.84 12.90
C ARG A 157 1.20 4.95 11.87
N LEU A 158 2.13 5.11 10.92
CA LEU A 158 2.06 6.11 9.86
C LEU A 158 1.20 5.64 8.67
N TRP A 159 1.20 4.34 8.39
CA TRP A 159 0.57 3.75 7.20
C TRP A 159 -0.89 4.17 6.97
N PRO A 160 -1.78 4.28 7.98
CA PRO A 160 -3.17 4.71 7.78
C PRO A 160 -3.31 6.10 7.14
N PHE A 161 -2.33 6.98 7.30
CA PHE A 161 -2.34 8.36 6.81
C PHE A 161 -1.69 8.52 5.44
N VAL A 162 -1.05 7.47 4.92
CA VAL A 162 -0.39 7.48 3.62
C VAL A 162 -1.43 7.25 2.52
N ARG A 163 -1.38 8.04 1.45
CA ARG A 163 -2.31 7.93 0.33
C ARG A 163 -2.02 6.68 -0.52
N ASP A 164 -3.04 6.14 -1.18
CA ASP A 164 -2.93 4.93 -2.01
C ASP A 164 -1.91 5.06 -3.15
N ALA A 165 -1.76 6.25 -3.73
CA ALA A 165 -0.74 6.52 -4.74
C ALA A 165 0.69 6.33 -4.21
N ALA A 166 0.96 6.82 -2.99
CA ALA A 166 2.25 6.63 -2.34
C ALA A 166 2.47 5.16 -1.94
N ARG A 167 1.45 4.50 -1.38
CA ARG A 167 1.50 3.06 -1.06
C ARG A 167 1.81 2.22 -2.30
N SER A 168 1.15 2.49 -3.42
CA SER A 168 1.39 1.81 -4.71
C SER A 168 2.81 2.05 -5.24
N SER A 169 3.40 3.24 -4.97
CA SER A 169 4.77 3.52 -5.37
C SER A 169 5.80 2.61 -4.68
N TYR A 170 5.54 2.18 -3.43
CA TYR A 170 6.43 1.24 -2.73
C TYR A 170 6.39 -0.15 -3.36
N GLY A 171 5.20 -0.63 -3.76
CA GLY A 171 5.06 -1.88 -4.51
C GLY A 171 5.79 -1.84 -5.87
N LEU A 172 5.70 -0.72 -6.58
CA LEU A 172 6.43 -0.53 -7.83
C LEU A 172 7.96 -0.50 -7.62
N ARG A 173 8.44 0.16 -6.55
CA ARG A 173 9.88 0.17 -6.20
C ARG A 173 10.37 -1.23 -5.84
N HIS A 174 9.59 -2.01 -5.08
CA HIS A 174 9.87 -3.42 -4.83
C HIS A 174 9.98 -4.21 -6.14
N ALA A 175 8.99 -4.12 -7.04
CA ALA A 175 9.00 -4.85 -8.30
C ALA A 175 10.21 -4.48 -9.19
N ARG A 176 10.59 -3.21 -9.24
CA ARG A 176 11.80 -2.76 -9.94
C ARG A 176 13.07 -3.36 -9.34
N ALA A 177 13.19 -3.37 -8.03
CA ALA A 177 14.34 -3.95 -7.34
C ALA A 177 14.46 -5.46 -7.60
N VAL A 178 13.33 -6.18 -7.63
CA VAL A 178 13.31 -7.60 -8.04
C VAL A 178 13.81 -7.76 -9.48
N ALA A 179 13.31 -6.94 -10.41
CA ALA A 179 13.70 -6.99 -11.82
C ALA A 179 15.18 -6.63 -12.03
N SER A 180 15.74 -5.74 -11.20
CA SER A 180 17.15 -5.32 -11.25
C SER A 180 18.09 -6.20 -10.40
N ALA A 181 17.59 -7.28 -9.80
CA ALA A 181 18.33 -8.16 -8.89
C ALA A 181 18.93 -7.45 -7.66
N GLU A 182 18.34 -6.33 -7.23
CA GLU A 182 18.70 -5.60 -6.00
C GLU A 182 18.10 -6.30 -4.77
N THR A 183 18.57 -7.52 -4.49
CA THR A 183 17.95 -8.44 -3.53
C THR A 183 17.78 -7.84 -2.13
N ALA A 184 18.80 -7.14 -1.62
CA ALA A 184 18.74 -6.53 -0.28
C ALA A 184 17.64 -5.46 -0.19
N PHE A 185 17.52 -4.61 -1.22
CA PHE A 185 16.46 -3.60 -1.30
C PHE A 185 15.08 -4.26 -1.43
N ALA A 186 14.96 -5.23 -2.34
CA ALA A 186 13.69 -5.94 -2.57
C ALA A 186 13.18 -6.62 -1.28
N THR A 187 14.08 -7.31 -0.55
CA THR A 187 13.74 -7.94 0.73
C THR A 187 13.28 -6.90 1.75
N ALA A 188 14.02 -5.82 1.94
CA ALA A 188 13.66 -4.78 2.89
C ALA A 188 12.35 -4.07 2.53
N ALA A 189 12.11 -3.77 1.25
CA ALA A 189 10.87 -3.19 0.78
C ALA A 189 9.68 -4.14 1.04
N ARG A 190 9.88 -5.43 0.79
CA ARG A 190 8.88 -6.46 1.04
C ARG A 190 8.53 -6.59 2.52
N GLU A 191 9.53 -6.60 3.41
CA GLU A 191 9.32 -6.65 4.86
C GLU A 191 8.41 -5.51 5.34
N LEU A 192 8.61 -4.26 4.86
CA LEU A 192 7.76 -3.13 5.25
C LEU A 192 6.34 -3.26 4.70
N ILE A 193 6.17 -3.74 3.48
CA ILE A 193 4.84 -3.95 2.87
C ILE A 193 4.07 -5.04 3.62
N ASP A 194 4.73 -6.14 3.94
CA ASP A 194 4.12 -7.26 4.68
C ASP A 194 3.76 -6.86 6.12
N LEU A 195 4.58 -6.04 6.77
CA LEU A 195 4.36 -5.56 8.14
C LEU A 195 3.00 -4.83 8.31
N VAL A 196 2.49 -4.22 7.25
CA VAL A 196 1.22 -3.47 7.25
C VAL A 196 0.11 -4.17 6.47
N ASN A 197 0.28 -5.45 6.13
CA ASN A 197 -0.61 -6.20 5.24
C ASN A 197 -0.85 -5.49 3.88
N GLY A 198 0.18 -4.80 3.39
CA GLY A 198 0.13 -3.94 2.20
C GLY A 198 0.24 -4.68 0.87
N THR A 199 0.03 -6.00 0.82
CA THR A 199 0.16 -6.83 -0.40
C THR A 199 -0.73 -6.36 -1.55
N ALA A 200 -1.86 -5.70 -1.26
CA ALA A 200 -2.73 -5.11 -2.27
C ALA A 200 -2.06 -4.01 -3.10
N TYR A 201 -1.00 -3.39 -2.58
CA TYR A 201 -0.24 -2.33 -3.25
C TYR A 201 0.98 -2.85 -4.03
N LEU A 202 1.26 -4.15 -3.99
CA LEU A 202 2.24 -4.79 -4.86
C LEU A 202 1.75 -4.78 -6.31
N THR A 203 2.67 -4.84 -7.27
CA THR A 203 2.28 -4.93 -8.68
C THR A 203 1.53 -6.23 -8.96
N ARG A 204 0.75 -6.23 -10.04
CA ARG A 204 -0.08 -7.38 -10.42
C ARG A 204 0.76 -8.64 -10.63
N GLU A 205 1.93 -8.51 -11.21
CA GLU A 205 2.87 -9.59 -11.49
C GLU A 205 3.38 -10.23 -10.19
N VAL A 206 3.83 -9.41 -9.24
CA VAL A 206 4.30 -9.88 -7.93
C VAL A 206 3.17 -10.56 -7.16
N ARG A 207 1.97 -9.97 -7.16
CA ARG A 207 0.78 -10.57 -6.53
C ARG A 207 0.40 -11.90 -7.17
N ALA A 208 0.58 -12.05 -8.50
CA ALA A 208 0.31 -13.31 -9.19
C ALA A 208 1.29 -14.42 -8.76
N VAL A 209 2.57 -14.08 -8.61
CA VAL A 209 3.58 -15.02 -8.09
C VAL A 209 3.25 -15.44 -6.66
N ASP A 210 3.03 -14.47 -5.77
CA ASP A 210 2.67 -14.74 -4.36
C ASP A 210 1.43 -15.63 -4.23
N MET A 211 0.41 -15.34 -5.05
CA MET A 211 -0.83 -16.12 -5.07
C MET A 211 -0.57 -17.53 -5.58
N SER A 212 0.22 -17.68 -6.65
CA SER A 212 0.57 -19.00 -7.19
C SER A 212 1.25 -19.88 -6.15
N GLU A 213 2.26 -19.34 -5.45
CA GLU A 213 2.96 -20.05 -4.37
C GLU A 213 2.02 -20.41 -3.21
N ALA A 214 1.12 -19.51 -2.83
CA ALA A 214 0.16 -19.79 -1.78
C ALA A 214 -0.85 -20.88 -2.16
N LEU A 215 -1.26 -20.93 -3.43
CA LEU A 215 -2.13 -21.98 -3.97
C LEU A 215 -1.39 -23.33 -4.04
N ASP A 216 -0.10 -23.35 -4.39
CA ASP A 216 0.72 -24.57 -4.36
C ASP A 216 0.78 -25.15 -2.95
N LEU A 217 1.01 -24.29 -1.94
CA LEU A 217 1.04 -24.71 -0.54
C LEU A 217 -0.33 -25.21 -0.05
N LEU A 218 -1.40 -24.58 -0.53
CA LEU A 218 -2.76 -25.00 -0.16
C LEU A 218 -3.10 -26.37 -0.75
N ILE A 219 -2.81 -26.59 -2.04
CA ILE A 219 -3.02 -27.89 -2.71
C ILE A 219 -2.19 -28.97 -2.02
N ALA A 220 -0.90 -28.72 -1.78
CA ALA A 220 -0.03 -29.68 -1.09
C ALA A 220 -0.55 -30.05 0.30
N ALA A 221 -1.15 -29.10 1.02
CA ALA A 221 -1.79 -29.36 2.32
C ALA A 221 -3.09 -30.15 2.15
N HIS A 222 -3.90 -29.85 1.13
CA HIS A 222 -5.18 -30.50 0.84
C HIS A 222 -5.01 -31.97 0.45
N GLU A 223 -4.05 -32.26 -0.41
CA GLU A 223 -3.73 -33.62 -0.87
C GLU A 223 -2.90 -34.42 0.14
N GLY A 224 -2.27 -33.72 1.07
CA GLY A 224 -1.34 -34.30 2.03
C GLY A 224 -2.01 -35.06 3.18
N PHE A 225 -1.19 -35.85 3.91
CA PHE A 225 -1.61 -36.50 5.14
C PHE A 225 -1.93 -35.45 6.21
N ASN A 226 -2.99 -35.68 7.03
CA ASN A 226 -3.50 -34.71 8.02
C ASN A 226 -3.97 -33.36 7.45
N ASN A 227 -4.52 -33.36 6.25
CA ASN A 227 -5.02 -32.17 5.57
C ASN A 227 -5.95 -31.32 6.46
N PHE A 228 -6.85 -31.94 7.24
CA PHE A 228 -7.77 -31.20 8.13
C PHE A 228 -7.06 -30.24 9.10
N TYR A 229 -5.84 -30.56 9.51
CA TYR A 229 -5.03 -29.74 10.41
C TYR A 229 -4.05 -28.83 9.67
N ASN A 230 -3.64 -29.19 8.46
CA ASN A 230 -2.62 -28.50 7.69
C ASN A 230 -3.19 -27.41 6.77
N GLU A 231 -4.41 -27.56 6.28
CA GLU A 231 -5.06 -26.59 5.38
C GLU A 231 -5.35 -25.21 5.99
N PRO A 232 -5.72 -25.04 7.27
CA PRO A 232 -6.16 -23.76 7.79
C PRO A 232 -5.14 -22.62 7.63
N THR A 233 -3.85 -22.93 7.72
CA THR A 233 -2.79 -21.90 7.60
C THR A 233 -2.61 -21.43 6.15
N PRO A 234 -2.40 -22.29 5.13
CA PRO A 234 -2.34 -21.85 3.74
C PRO A 234 -3.67 -21.26 3.24
N ALA A 235 -4.82 -21.76 3.68
CA ALA A 235 -6.12 -21.18 3.32
C ALA A 235 -6.25 -19.71 3.79
N ARG A 236 -5.82 -19.41 5.02
CA ARG A 236 -5.77 -18.04 5.53
C ARG A 236 -4.79 -17.17 4.73
N ARG A 237 -3.66 -17.73 4.28
CA ARG A 237 -2.70 -17.00 3.43
C ARG A 237 -3.31 -16.64 2.09
N VAL A 238 -3.98 -17.59 1.41
CA VAL A 238 -4.68 -17.34 0.14
C VAL A 238 -5.77 -16.28 0.31
N LEU A 239 -6.58 -16.38 1.38
CA LEU A 239 -7.61 -15.39 1.70
C LEU A 239 -7.02 -13.97 1.90
N ALA A 240 -5.90 -13.86 2.61
CA ALA A 240 -5.21 -12.59 2.84
C ALA A 240 -4.69 -11.97 1.52
N LEU A 241 -4.11 -12.79 0.63
CA LEU A 241 -3.63 -12.35 -0.68
C LEU A 241 -4.76 -11.94 -1.63
N ALA A 242 -5.92 -12.59 -1.57
CA ALA A 242 -7.11 -12.20 -2.33
C ALA A 242 -7.67 -10.85 -1.84
N GLY A 243 -7.36 -10.43 -0.61
CA GLY A 243 -7.81 -9.17 -0.03
C GLY A 243 -9.32 -9.09 0.17
N GLU A 244 -9.78 -7.96 0.70
CA GLU A 244 -11.22 -7.80 1.04
C GLU A 244 -12.14 -7.76 -0.19
N LYS A 245 -11.62 -7.30 -1.32
CA LYS A 245 -12.38 -7.16 -2.58
C LYS A 245 -12.33 -8.40 -3.47
N GLY A 246 -11.54 -9.42 -3.12
CA GLY A 246 -11.33 -10.60 -3.97
C GLY A 246 -10.59 -10.29 -5.28
N ASP A 247 -9.75 -9.24 -5.30
CA ASP A 247 -9.01 -8.83 -6.49
C ASP A 247 -7.81 -9.76 -6.74
N VAL A 248 -8.08 -10.90 -7.34
CA VAL A 248 -7.07 -11.89 -7.73
C VAL A 248 -6.55 -11.55 -9.15
N PRO A 249 -5.21 -11.52 -9.37
CA PRO A 249 -4.65 -11.25 -10.70
C PRO A 249 -5.09 -12.27 -11.77
N ASP A 250 -5.39 -11.79 -12.99
CA ASP A 250 -5.90 -12.62 -14.09
C ASP A 250 -5.06 -13.88 -14.39
N PRO A 251 -3.71 -13.85 -14.41
CA PRO A 251 -2.93 -15.03 -14.71
C PRO A 251 -3.16 -16.23 -13.77
N VAL A 252 -3.60 -15.97 -12.53
CA VAL A 252 -3.82 -17.01 -11.52
C VAL A 252 -5.28 -17.15 -11.10
N ARG A 253 -6.18 -16.32 -11.65
CA ARG A 253 -7.59 -16.23 -11.24
C ARG A 253 -8.34 -17.55 -11.43
N GLU A 254 -8.23 -18.16 -12.59
CA GLU A 254 -8.91 -19.43 -12.86
C GLU A 254 -8.39 -20.54 -11.94
N ARG A 255 -7.07 -20.61 -11.75
CA ARG A 255 -6.48 -21.56 -10.81
C ARG A 255 -6.94 -21.31 -9.36
N TYR A 256 -7.03 -20.05 -8.94
CA TYR A 256 -7.56 -19.68 -7.63
C TYR A 256 -8.99 -20.21 -7.45
N ILE A 257 -9.88 -19.98 -8.42
CA ILE A 257 -11.27 -20.45 -8.36
C ILE A 257 -11.31 -21.98 -8.22
N ARG A 258 -10.55 -22.70 -9.04
CA ARG A 258 -10.47 -24.17 -9.02
C ARG A 258 -10.03 -24.69 -7.66
N VAL A 259 -8.90 -24.20 -7.16
CA VAL A 259 -8.33 -24.65 -5.88
C VAL A 259 -9.28 -24.36 -4.71
N VAL A 260 -9.88 -23.17 -4.68
CA VAL A 260 -10.81 -22.81 -3.60
C VAL A 260 -12.06 -23.68 -3.63
N VAL A 261 -12.62 -23.95 -4.81
CA VAL A 261 -13.79 -24.83 -4.95
C VAL A 261 -13.43 -26.28 -4.56
N GLU A 262 -12.30 -26.79 -5.02
CA GLU A 262 -11.83 -28.15 -4.71
C GLU A 262 -11.64 -28.34 -3.21
N CYS A 263 -10.89 -27.45 -2.56
CA CYS A 263 -10.67 -27.51 -1.11
C CYS A 263 -11.97 -27.34 -0.30
N PHE A 264 -12.91 -26.52 -0.79
CA PHE A 264 -14.23 -26.35 -0.16
C PHE A 264 -15.08 -27.61 -0.26
N LEU A 265 -15.04 -28.33 -1.38
CA LEU A 265 -15.76 -29.59 -1.57
C LEU A 265 -15.15 -30.75 -0.75
N GLY A 266 -13.89 -30.60 -0.37
CA GLY A 266 -13.15 -31.61 0.41
C GLY A 266 -12.46 -32.65 -0.48
N ASN A 267 -11.75 -33.57 0.15
CA ASN A 267 -10.93 -34.60 -0.51
C ASN A 267 -11.61 -35.98 -0.63
N GLY A 268 -12.92 -36.02 -0.50
CA GLY A 268 -13.71 -37.26 -0.50
C GLY A 268 -13.84 -37.95 0.86
N TYR A 269 -12.93 -37.71 1.80
CA TYR A 269 -13.02 -38.24 3.17
C TYR A 269 -13.66 -37.24 4.13
N GLY A 270 -13.58 -35.94 3.85
CA GLY A 270 -14.12 -34.88 4.65
C GLY A 270 -13.68 -33.48 4.19
N VAL A 271 -13.94 -32.51 5.04
CA VAL A 271 -13.54 -31.11 4.86
C VAL A 271 -12.74 -30.61 6.05
N SER A 272 -11.84 -29.69 5.82
CA SER A 272 -11.08 -29.03 6.88
C SER A 272 -11.94 -27.97 7.57
N GLY A 273 -12.59 -28.35 8.71
CA GLY A 273 -13.45 -27.43 9.47
C GLY A 273 -12.74 -26.13 9.90
N GLY A 274 -11.42 -26.19 10.16
CA GLY A 274 -10.62 -25.01 10.50
C GLY A 274 -10.34 -24.07 9.31
N ALA A 275 -10.48 -24.55 8.08
CA ALA A 275 -10.27 -23.77 6.85
C ALA A 275 -11.58 -23.30 6.22
N GLU A 276 -12.70 -23.94 6.52
CA GLU A 276 -14.01 -23.74 5.89
C GLU A 276 -14.44 -22.28 5.85
N GLY A 277 -14.35 -21.57 6.97
CA GLY A 277 -14.70 -20.14 7.03
C GLY A 277 -13.78 -19.24 6.16
N SER A 278 -12.57 -19.69 5.81
CA SER A 278 -11.72 -19.00 4.84
C SER A 278 -12.21 -19.20 3.42
N TYR A 279 -12.60 -20.44 3.07
CA TYR A 279 -13.15 -20.77 1.76
C TYR A 279 -14.48 -20.05 1.51
N GLU A 280 -15.40 -20.05 2.47
CA GLU A 280 -16.67 -19.31 2.38
C GLU A 280 -16.44 -17.83 2.09
N LYS A 281 -15.50 -17.18 2.81
CA LYS A 281 -15.14 -15.78 2.55
C LYS A 281 -14.57 -15.57 1.15
N MET A 282 -13.72 -16.48 0.67
CA MET A 282 -13.16 -16.41 -0.67
C MET A 282 -14.24 -16.57 -1.75
N LEU A 283 -15.12 -17.55 -1.61
CA LEU A 283 -16.26 -17.79 -2.50
C LEU A 283 -17.26 -16.62 -2.47
N ALA A 284 -17.52 -16.07 -1.28
CA ALA A 284 -18.37 -14.90 -1.13
C ALA A 284 -17.83 -13.63 -1.80
N ARG A 285 -16.54 -13.56 -2.09
CA ARG A 285 -15.88 -12.43 -2.76
C ARG A 285 -15.74 -12.60 -4.28
N LEU A 286 -16.14 -13.73 -4.83
CA LEU A 286 -16.11 -13.96 -6.27
C LEU A 286 -16.97 -12.92 -7.01
N SER A 287 -16.48 -12.44 -8.13
CA SER A 287 -17.27 -11.63 -9.07
C SER A 287 -18.36 -12.50 -9.73
N SER A 288 -19.31 -11.87 -10.42
CA SER A 288 -20.32 -12.61 -11.18
C SER A 288 -19.71 -13.54 -12.24
N SER A 289 -18.69 -13.06 -12.94
CA SER A 289 -17.94 -13.86 -13.93
C SER A 289 -17.25 -15.06 -13.28
N ASP A 290 -16.53 -14.82 -12.14
CA ASP A 290 -15.84 -15.89 -11.44
C ASP A 290 -16.79 -16.93 -10.84
N ALA A 291 -17.95 -16.47 -10.36
CA ALA A 291 -19.03 -17.36 -9.89
C ALA A 291 -19.56 -18.26 -11.02
N GLY A 292 -19.67 -17.71 -12.23
CA GLY A 292 -20.01 -18.49 -13.43
C GLY A 292 -18.96 -19.54 -13.76
N VAL A 293 -17.67 -19.22 -13.63
CA VAL A 293 -16.57 -20.20 -13.78
C VAL A 293 -16.69 -21.29 -12.72
N ALA A 294 -16.82 -20.92 -11.44
CA ALA A 294 -16.95 -21.86 -10.32
C ALA A 294 -18.15 -22.81 -10.53
N LEU A 295 -19.29 -22.26 -10.99
CA LEU A 295 -20.49 -23.06 -11.26
C LEU A 295 -20.27 -24.14 -12.33
N ARG A 296 -19.40 -23.89 -13.31
CA ARG A 296 -19.14 -24.82 -14.43
C ARG A 296 -18.15 -25.94 -14.11
N LEU A 297 -17.43 -25.87 -13.00
CA LEU A 297 -16.38 -26.84 -12.66
C LEU A 297 -16.92 -28.29 -12.54
N PHE A 298 -18.19 -28.48 -12.20
CA PHE A 298 -18.78 -29.83 -12.04
C PHE A 298 -18.73 -30.67 -13.33
N ILE A 299 -18.53 -30.06 -14.52
CA ILE A 299 -18.40 -30.79 -15.77
C ILE A 299 -17.12 -31.64 -15.80
N GLU A 300 -16.11 -31.25 -15.04
CA GLU A 300 -14.84 -31.94 -15.00
C GLU A 300 -14.93 -33.23 -14.15
N PRO A 301 -14.32 -34.33 -14.62
CA PRO A 301 -14.45 -35.63 -13.96
C PRO A 301 -14.01 -35.65 -12.48
N VAL A 302 -13.03 -34.83 -12.11
CA VAL A 302 -12.53 -34.75 -10.72
C VAL A 302 -13.63 -34.31 -9.75
N TYR A 303 -14.43 -33.31 -10.14
CA TYR A 303 -15.53 -32.83 -9.27
C TYR A 303 -16.67 -33.84 -9.18
N SER A 304 -16.95 -34.59 -10.24
CA SER A 304 -17.95 -35.66 -10.23
C SER A 304 -17.64 -36.71 -9.15
N SER A 305 -16.40 -37.10 -8.97
CA SER A 305 -15.98 -38.03 -7.93
C SER A 305 -16.15 -37.47 -6.53
N LEU A 306 -15.84 -36.21 -6.31
CA LEU A 306 -16.06 -35.53 -5.03
C LEU A 306 -17.54 -35.45 -4.68
N LEU A 307 -18.39 -35.10 -5.65
CA LEU A 307 -19.84 -34.99 -5.48
C LEU A 307 -20.52 -36.35 -5.26
N ALA A 308 -19.89 -37.46 -5.60
CA ALA A 308 -20.40 -38.80 -5.32
C ALA A 308 -20.48 -39.11 -3.81
N THR A 309 -19.68 -38.42 -2.99
CA THR A 309 -19.66 -38.60 -1.53
C THR A 309 -20.78 -37.80 -0.83
N PRO A 310 -21.31 -38.25 0.34
CA PRO A 310 -22.28 -37.47 1.10
C PRO A 310 -21.75 -36.09 1.51
N VAL A 311 -20.48 -36.01 1.91
CA VAL A 311 -19.83 -34.77 2.31
C VAL A 311 -19.75 -33.81 1.11
N GLY A 312 -19.26 -34.27 -0.04
CA GLY A 312 -19.16 -33.46 -1.25
C GLY A 312 -20.52 -32.95 -1.72
N ARG A 313 -21.59 -33.76 -1.64
CA ARG A 313 -22.96 -33.30 -1.97
C ARG A 313 -23.46 -32.17 -1.04
N ASN A 314 -23.21 -32.28 0.24
CA ASN A 314 -23.59 -31.23 1.18
C ASN A 314 -22.81 -29.94 0.92
N GLN A 315 -21.51 -30.04 0.68
CA GLN A 315 -20.69 -28.87 0.35
C GLN A 315 -21.08 -28.27 -1.01
N TRP A 316 -21.43 -29.12 -2.00
CA TRP A 316 -21.91 -28.63 -3.27
C TRP A 316 -23.23 -27.84 -3.12
N ALA A 317 -24.18 -28.31 -2.35
CA ALA A 317 -25.40 -27.57 -2.09
C ALA A 317 -25.11 -26.18 -1.48
N ARG A 318 -24.21 -26.14 -0.50
CA ARG A 318 -23.74 -24.86 0.11
C ARG A 318 -23.01 -23.97 -0.89
N LEU A 319 -22.17 -24.54 -1.76
CA LEU A 319 -21.50 -23.79 -2.83
C LEU A 319 -22.53 -23.12 -3.77
N LEU A 320 -23.55 -23.87 -4.19
CA LEU A 320 -24.63 -23.32 -5.03
C LEU A 320 -25.35 -22.17 -4.32
N ASP A 321 -25.63 -22.30 -3.01
CA ASP A 321 -26.26 -21.22 -2.22
C ASP A 321 -25.39 -19.95 -2.17
N ILE A 322 -24.05 -20.10 -2.11
CA ILE A 322 -23.12 -18.96 -2.13
C ILE A 322 -23.04 -18.32 -3.52
N LEU A 323 -23.06 -19.12 -4.58
CA LEU A 323 -22.88 -18.63 -5.96
C LEU A 323 -24.16 -18.00 -6.53
N GLU A 324 -25.34 -18.57 -6.24
CA GLU A 324 -26.61 -18.20 -6.85
C GLU A 324 -26.90 -16.68 -6.81
N PRO A 325 -26.77 -15.97 -5.67
CA PRO A 325 -27.05 -14.53 -5.60
C PRO A 325 -26.08 -13.68 -6.42
N LYS A 326 -24.95 -14.24 -6.87
CA LYS A 326 -23.90 -13.55 -7.63
C LYS A 326 -24.11 -13.63 -9.13
N LEU A 327 -24.89 -14.60 -9.61
CA LEU A 327 -25.09 -14.84 -11.03
C LEU A 327 -25.96 -13.75 -11.65
N THR A 328 -25.39 -12.98 -12.55
CA THR A 328 -26.11 -11.93 -13.28
C THR A 328 -26.49 -12.34 -14.70
N SER A 329 -25.67 -13.21 -15.33
CA SER A 329 -25.91 -13.74 -16.66
C SER A 329 -27.16 -14.64 -16.70
N THR A 330 -27.98 -14.48 -17.72
CA THR A 330 -29.15 -15.36 -17.98
C THR A 330 -28.75 -16.80 -18.21
N THR A 331 -27.61 -17.03 -18.88
CA THR A 331 -27.06 -18.38 -19.12
C THR A 331 -26.68 -19.05 -17.82
N ASP A 332 -25.98 -18.34 -16.92
CA ASP A 332 -25.56 -18.89 -15.62
C ASP A 332 -26.76 -19.19 -14.70
N ARG A 333 -27.77 -18.32 -14.71
CA ARG A 333 -29.02 -18.57 -13.97
C ARG A 333 -29.78 -19.78 -14.51
N SER A 334 -29.81 -19.94 -15.83
CA SER A 334 -30.42 -21.10 -16.45
C SER A 334 -29.67 -22.39 -16.14
N LEU A 335 -28.32 -22.34 -16.14
CA LEU A 335 -27.49 -23.45 -15.71
C LEU A 335 -27.71 -23.79 -14.22
N MET A 336 -27.74 -22.78 -13.35
CA MET A 336 -28.03 -22.97 -11.91
C MET A 336 -29.40 -23.66 -11.72
N ALA A 337 -30.44 -23.19 -12.40
CA ALA A 337 -31.76 -23.77 -12.33
C ALA A 337 -31.80 -25.23 -12.84
N ALA A 338 -31.09 -25.53 -13.95
CA ALA A 338 -30.98 -26.88 -14.46
C ALA A 338 -30.25 -27.82 -13.47
N ILE A 339 -29.16 -27.35 -12.84
CA ILE A 339 -28.45 -28.12 -11.81
C ILE A 339 -29.35 -28.39 -10.60
N ARG A 340 -30.07 -27.39 -10.11
CA ARG A 340 -30.98 -27.51 -8.95
C ARG A 340 -32.14 -28.47 -9.19
N GLN A 341 -32.65 -28.53 -10.42
CA GLN A 341 -33.79 -29.41 -10.80
C GLN A 341 -33.35 -30.83 -11.15
N PHE A 342 -32.04 -31.06 -11.33
CA PHE A 342 -31.55 -32.38 -11.71
C PHE A 342 -31.64 -33.38 -10.55
N THR A 343 -32.22 -34.54 -10.79
CA THR A 343 -32.47 -35.57 -9.75
C THR A 343 -31.58 -36.83 -9.88
N GLY A 344 -30.69 -36.85 -10.89
CA GLY A 344 -29.77 -37.96 -11.11
C GLY A 344 -28.49 -37.90 -10.28
N THR A 345 -27.57 -38.79 -10.61
CA THR A 345 -26.23 -38.81 -10.01
C THR A 345 -25.34 -37.69 -10.55
N PRO A 346 -24.25 -37.31 -9.87
CA PRO A 346 -23.30 -36.32 -10.36
C PRO A 346 -22.70 -36.63 -11.75
N ASP A 347 -22.46 -37.92 -12.04
CA ASP A 347 -21.99 -38.33 -13.36
C ASP A 347 -23.05 -38.16 -14.45
N GLU A 348 -24.30 -38.48 -14.15
CA GLU A 348 -25.42 -38.22 -15.05
C GLU A 348 -25.64 -36.73 -15.29
N LEU A 349 -25.56 -35.90 -14.23
CA LEU A 349 -25.61 -34.44 -14.33
C LEU A 349 -24.53 -33.93 -15.30
N ARG A 350 -23.28 -34.36 -15.11
CA ARG A 350 -22.14 -34.00 -15.95
C ARG A 350 -22.32 -34.40 -17.42
N LEU A 351 -23.02 -35.51 -17.67
CA LEU A 351 -23.24 -36.06 -19.02
C LEU A 351 -24.52 -35.57 -19.68
N ASP A 352 -25.43 -34.95 -18.92
CA ASP A 352 -26.72 -34.46 -19.44
C ASP A 352 -26.50 -33.45 -20.58
N SER A 353 -27.17 -33.66 -21.70
CA SER A 353 -26.95 -32.87 -22.91
C SER A 353 -27.48 -31.42 -22.78
N ALA A 354 -28.52 -31.19 -22.01
CA ALA A 354 -29.10 -29.86 -21.80
C ALA A 354 -28.22 -29.05 -20.86
N VAL A 355 -27.74 -29.68 -19.79
CA VAL A 355 -26.82 -29.08 -18.81
C VAL A 355 -25.47 -28.77 -19.46
N LYS A 356 -24.89 -29.74 -20.22
CA LYS A 356 -23.65 -29.50 -20.98
C LYS A 356 -23.75 -28.31 -21.92
N ARG A 357 -24.83 -28.23 -22.68
CA ARG A 357 -25.02 -27.11 -23.62
C ARG A 357 -25.02 -25.76 -22.89
N LEU A 358 -25.70 -25.64 -21.76
CA LEU A 358 -25.70 -24.42 -20.94
C LEU A 358 -24.33 -24.12 -20.34
N ALA A 359 -23.60 -25.15 -19.93
CA ALA A 359 -22.30 -24.99 -19.32
C ALA A 359 -21.17 -24.66 -20.33
N THR A 360 -21.31 -25.06 -21.61
CA THR A 360 -20.31 -24.77 -22.66
C THR A 360 -20.53 -23.41 -23.36
N VAL A 361 -21.69 -22.79 -23.22
CA VAL A 361 -21.92 -21.40 -23.68
C VAL A 361 -21.15 -20.46 -22.75
N GLN A 362 -20.08 -19.85 -23.26
CA GLN A 362 -19.40 -18.76 -22.54
C GLN A 362 -20.36 -17.57 -22.43
N ALA A 363 -20.46 -17.01 -21.23
CA ALA A 363 -21.28 -15.85 -20.94
C ALA A 363 -20.67 -14.55 -21.48
#